data_0d1b2cf485d82fdb98bc11a123516b90
#
_entry.id   0d1b2cf485d82fdb98bc11a123516b90
#
_cell.length_a   1.000
_cell.length_b   1.000
_cell.length_c   1.000
_cell.angle_alpha   90.00
_cell.angle_beta   90.00
_cell.angle_gamma   90.00
#
_symmetry.space_group_name_H-M   'P 1'
#
loop_
_entity.id
_entity.type
_entity.pdbx_description
1 polymer ?
#
loop_
_entity_poly.entity_id
_entity_poly.type
_entity_poly.pdbx_seq_one_letter_code
_entity_poly.pdbx_strand_id
1 'polypeptide(L)'
;MNRFIMANSQQCLGCHACEVACVMAHNDERHVLTPQRYQPRITVIKHQHQRSAVTCHHCEDAPCARSCPNGAIAHINDSVQVNAQKCIGCKSCVVACPFGTMQMVLTPVAPNQFKASAHKCDLCQGREQGPACVENCPADALQLVTEDSLTRLAKTRRLRTARQEIRPWHTVDTQHRGTASSKVERMQATPPRGEPDKLAIEARKTTFEEIYLP
;
A
#
# COMPACT_ATOMS: atom_id res chain seq x y z
N MET A 1 10.96 4.54 -14.65
CA MET A 1 9.80 4.03 -13.87
C MET A 1 10.08 4.18 -12.38
N ASN A 2 9.11 4.63 -11.60
CA ASN A 2 9.29 4.82 -10.16
C ASN A 2 9.50 3.47 -9.44
N ARG A 3 10.41 3.49 -8.48
CA ARG A 3 10.64 2.35 -7.58
C ARG A 3 9.61 2.37 -6.45
N PHE A 4 9.22 1.22 -5.96
CA PHE A 4 8.31 1.11 -4.81
C PHE A 4 8.54 -0.18 -4.03
N ILE A 5 8.00 -0.26 -2.83
CA ILE A 5 8.07 -1.47 -2.01
C ILE A 5 6.78 -2.25 -2.18
N MET A 6 6.89 -3.52 -2.53
CA MET A 6 5.79 -4.48 -2.60
C MET A 6 5.80 -5.37 -1.36
N ALA A 7 4.64 -5.58 -0.76
CA ALA A 7 4.44 -6.49 0.35
C ALA A 7 3.72 -7.77 -0.10
N ASN A 8 4.25 -8.92 0.25
CA ASN A 8 3.58 -10.22 0.07
C ASN A 8 2.77 -10.55 1.34
N SER A 9 1.46 -10.44 1.25
CA SER A 9 0.56 -10.70 2.38
C SER A 9 0.56 -12.16 2.85
N GLN A 10 0.93 -13.12 2.00
CA GLN A 10 1.01 -14.53 2.35
C GLN A 10 2.25 -14.83 3.22
N GLN A 11 3.33 -14.08 3.04
CA GLN A 11 4.56 -14.22 3.82
C GLN A 11 4.60 -13.30 5.03
N CYS A 12 3.82 -12.23 5.06
CA CYS A 12 3.84 -11.24 6.12
C CYS A 12 3.37 -11.82 7.46
N LEU A 13 4.25 -11.78 8.47
CA LEU A 13 3.94 -12.23 9.83
C LEU A 13 3.16 -11.20 10.64
N GLY A 14 3.12 -9.95 10.19
CA GLY A 14 2.55 -8.84 10.95
C GLY A 14 3.37 -8.50 12.21
N CYS A 15 4.68 -8.71 12.20
CA CYS A 15 5.56 -8.56 13.39
C CYS A 15 5.95 -7.11 13.70
N HIS A 16 5.62 -6.14 12.83
CA HIS A 16 5.98 -4.72 12.95
C HIS A 16 7.48 -4.39 12.87
N ALA A 17 8.37 -5.36 12.59
CA ALA A 17 9.81 -5.12 12.46
C ALA A 17 10.12 -4.05 11.39
N CYS A 18 9.36 -4.02 10.29
CA CYS A 18 9.50 -3.03 9.23
C CYS A 18 9.15 -1.60 9.69
N GLU A 19 8.18 -1.43 10.58
CA GLU A 19 7.84 -0.12 11.16
C GLU A 19 8.96 0.37 12.05
N VAL A 20 9.49 -0.49 12.93
CA VAL A 20 10.62 -0.18 13.81
C VAL A 20 11.86 0.18 12.98
N ALA A 21 12.22 -0.64 11.99
CA ALA A 21 13.35 -0.38 11.11
C ALA A 21 13.19 0.95 10.34
N CYS A 22 11.96 1.27 9.90
CA CYS A 22 11.67 2.53 9.24
C CYS A 22 11.90 3.72 10.17
N VAL A 23 11.41 3.65 11.41
CA VAL A 23 11.60 4.71 12.40
C VAL A 23 13.08 4.88 12.75
N MET A 24 13.80 3.79 12.97
CA MET A 24 15.23 3.82 13.27
C MET A 24 16.06 4.45 12.15
N ALA A 25 15.75 4.12 10.89
CA ALA A 25 16.45 4.66 9.73
C ALA A 25 16.21 6.18 9.49
N HIS A 26 15.15 6.75 10.10
CA HIS A 26 14.79 8.15 9.94
C HIS A 26 14.94 8.98 11.22
N ASN A 27 15.36 8.36 12.31
CA ASN A 27 15.71 9.06 13.53
C ASN A 27 17.20 9.34 13.58
N ASP A 28 17.55 10.51 14.09
CA ASP A 28 18.92 10.81 14.49
C ASP A 28 19.26 9.94 15.72
N GLU A 29 20.38 9.23 15.70
CA GLU A 29 20.88 8.35 16.77
C GLU A 29 20.97 9.07 18.15
N ARG A 30 21.07 10.38 18.14
CA ARG A 30 21.14 11.22 19.34
C ARG A 30 19.83 11.35 20.09
N HIS A 31 18.73 10.84 19.56
CA HIS A 31 17.42 11.03 20.15
C HIS A 31 16.78 9.73 20.62
N VAL A 32 16.37 9.71 21.88
CA VAL A 32 15.58 8.61 22.44
C VAL A 32 14.25 8.48 21.71
N LEU A 33 13.89 7.26 21.35
CA LEU A 33 12.58 6.95 20.77
C LEU A 33 11.49 7.18 21.83
N THR A 34 10.67 8.16 21.58
CA THR A 34 9.45 8.42 22.36
C THR A 34 8.23 8.04 21.54
N PRO A 35 7.06 7.77 22.16
CA PRO A 35 5.83 7.50 21.40
C PRO A 35 5.49 8.58 20.39
N GLN A 36 5.79 9.84 20.67
CA GLN A 36 5.54 10.98 19.79
C GLN A 36 6.47 10.99 18.56
N ARG A 37 7.65 10.36 18.67
CA ARG A 37 8.63 10.21 17.59
C ARG A 37 8.50 8.90 16.82
N TYR A 38 7.66 7.98 17.30
CA TYR A 38 7.36 6.75 16.59
C TYR A 38 6.41 7.02 15.43
N GLN A 39 6.96 7.43 14.30
CA GLN A 39 6.23 7.81 13.10
C GLN A 39 6.74 7.01 11.88
N PRO A 40 6.39 5.74 11.77
CA PRO A 40 6.80 4.91 10.64
C PRO A 40 6.11 5.40 9.34
N ARG A 41 6.83 5.28 8.22
CA ARG A 41 6.34 5.59 6.87
C ARG A 41 5.78 4.37 6.14
N ILE A 42 5.71 3.27 6.83
CA ILE A 42 5.10 1.99 6.45
C ILE A 42 4.20 1.57 7.60
N THR A 43 3.05 0.96 7.31
CA THR A 43 2.08 0.57 8.34
C THR A 43 1.70 -0.88 8.17
N VAL A 44 1.77 -1.67 9.23
CA VAL A 44 1.32 -3.06 9.24
C VAL A 44 -0.16 -3.11 9.60
N ILE A 45 -0.95 -3.61 8.67
CA ILE A 45 -2.39 -3.83 8.88
C ILE A 45 -2.62 -5.30 9.19
N LYS A 46 -3.40 -5.55 10.24
CA LYS A 46 -3.91 -6.87 10.61
C LYS A 46 -5.42 -6.79 10.60
N HIS A 47 -6.05 -7.54 9.71
CA HIS A 47 -7.50 -7.61 9.65
C HIS A 47 -7.92 -9.06 9.45
N GLN A 48 -8.67 -9.61 10.40
CA GLN A 48 -9.06 -11.02 10.43
C GLN A 48 -7.84 -11.96 10.25
N HIS A 49 -7.79 -12.70 9.14
CA HIS A 49 -6.70 -13.61 8.80
C HIS A 49 -5.63 -12.98 7.88
N GLN A 50 -5.85 -11.75 7.43
CA GLN A 50 -4.93 -11.05 6.54
C GLN A 50 -3.97 -10.18 7.33
N ARG A 51 -2.69 -10.23 6.92
CA ARG A 51 -1.63 -9.37 7.47
C ARG A 51 -0.83 -8.84 6.28
N SER A 52 -0.61 -7.55 6.27
CA SER A 52 0.22 -6.95 5.21
C SER A 52 0.81 -5.64 5.69
N ALA A 53 1.98 -5.32 5.18
CA ALA A 53 2.53 -3.99 5.31
C ALA A 53 2.03 -3.13 4.14
N VAL A 54 1.58 -1.93 4.45
CA VAL A 54 1.09 -0.94 3.47
C VAL A 54 2.05 0.23 3.46
N THR A 55 2.50 0.63 2.27
CA THR A 55 3.43 1.73 2.07
C THR A 55 3.12 2.48 0.78
N CYS A 56 3.78 3.62 0.56
CA CYS A 56 3.59 4.42 -0.65
C CYS A 56 4.00 3.64 -1.91
N HIS A 57 3.15 3.66 -2.93
CA HIS A 57 3.41 3.00 -4.21
C HIS A 57 4.24 3.84 -5.17
N HIS A 58 4.60 5.07 -4.82
CA HIS A 58 5.35 6.01 -5.67
C HIS A 58 4.77 6.07 -7.10
N CYS A 59 3.45 6.25 -7.20
CA CYS A 59 2.69 6.21 -8.46
C CYS A 59 3.33 7.05 -9.56
N GLU A 60 3.30 6.58 -10.82
CA GLU A 60 3.79 7.34 -11.98
C GLU A 60 2.97 8.62 -12.19
N ASP A 61 1.64 8.51 -12.15
CA ASP A 61 0.73 9.63 -12.13
C ASP A 61 0.26 9.89 -10.71
N ALA A 62 1.11 10.51 -9.89
CA ALA A 62 0.91 10.69 -8.46
C ALA A 62 -0.22 11.67 -8.13
N PRO A 63 -1.41 11.21 -7.68
CA PRO A 63 -2.53 12.11 -7.35
C PRO A 63 -2.15 13.10 -6.24
N CYS A 64 -1.32 12.66 -5.29
CA CYS A 64 -0.82 13.51 -4.21
C CYS A 64 0.07 14.66 -4.69
N ALA A 65 0.86 14.46 -5.74
CA ALA A 65 1.68 15.52 -6.35
C ALA A 65 0.79 16.50 -7.12
N ARG A 66 -0.15 16.00 -7.92
CA ARG A 66 -1.10 16.84 -8.67
C ARG A 66 -2.00 17.70 -7.78
N SER A 67 -2.40 17.18 -6.63
CA SER A 67 -3.25 17.90 -5.68
C SER A 67 -2.49 18.91 -4.80
N CYS A 68 -1.14 18.94 -4.87
CA CYS A 68 -0.34 19.80 -4.02
C CYS A 68 -0.25 21.22 -4.58
N PRO A 69 -0.87 22.23 -3.93
CA PRO A 69 -0.92 23.59 -4.48
C PRO A 69 0.46 24.28 -4.51
N ASN A 70 1.37 23.88 -3.61
CA ASN A 70 2.70 24.49 -3.52
C ASN A 70 3.80 23.69 -4.21
N GLY A 71 3.47 22.60 -4.93
CA GLY A 71 4.48 21.75 -5.55
C GLY A 71 5.47 21.15 -4.54
N ALA A 72 5.01 20.92 -3.30
CA ALA A 72 5.84 20.32 -2.26
C ALA A 72 6.07 18.81 -2.49
N ILE A 73 5.29 18.20 -3.37
CA ILE A 73 5.40 16.77 -3.72
C ILE A 73 5.79 16.69 -5.19
N ALA A 74 6.88 16.02 -5.49
CA ALA A 74 7.42 15.91 -6.84
C ALA A 74 8.09 14.56 -7.07
N HIS A 75 8.28 14.21 -8.35
CA HIS A 75 9.09 13.07 -8.76
C HIS A 75 10.57 13.43 -8.68
N ILE A 76 11.34 12.68 -7.93
CA ILE A 76 12.78 12.85 -7.75
C ILE A 76 13.42 11.47 -7.66
N ASN A 77 14.44 11.19 -8.48
CA ASN A 77 15.22 9.95 -8.45
C ASN A 77 14.34 8.68 -8.43
N ASP A 78 13.49 8.54 -9.46
CA ASP A 78 12.59 7.39 -9.63
C ASP A 78 11.66 7.13 -8.41
N SER A 79 11.24 8.20 -7.76
CA SER A 79 10.34 8.14 -6.61
C SER A 79 9.57 9.44 -6.43
N VAL A 80 8.43 9.37 -5.78
CA VAL A 80 7.67 10.57 -5.37
C VAL A 80 8.20 11.02 -4.02
N GLN A 81 8.68 12.25 -3.92
CA GLN A 81 9.28 12.81 -2.70
C GLN A 81 8.49 14.00 -2.17
N VAL A 82 8.59 14.24 -0.86
CA VAL A 82 7.98 15.37 -0.18
C VAL A 82 9.05 16.34 0.30
N ASN A 83 8.96 17.60 -0.14
CA ASN A 83 9.75 18.68 0.43
C ASN A 83 8.97 19.31 1.60
N ALA A 84 9.40 19.00 2.82
CA ALA A 84 8.77 19.51 4.04
C ALA A 84 8.83 21.04 4.16
N GLN A 85 9.85 21.69 3.60
CA GLN A 85 9.99 23.15 3.65
C GLN A 85 8.91 23.86 2.84
N LYS A 86 8.56 23.32 1.65
CA LYS A 86 7.49 23.82 0.78
C LYS A 86 6.09 23.44 1.25
N CYS A 87 5.96 22.42 2.10
CA CYS A 87 4.67 21.94 2.56
C CYS A 87 3.98 22.95 3.46
N ILE A 88 2.72 23.28 3.18
CA ILE A 88 1.89 24.19 3.98
C ILE A 88 0.89 23.47 4.90
N GLY A 89 0.89 22.13 4.90
CA GLY A 89 0.01 21.34 5.76
C GLY A 89 -1.47 21.31 5.35
N CYS A 90 -1.81 21.61 4.09
CA CYS A 90 -3.20 21.73 3.62
C CYS A 90 -3.98 20.41 3.55
N LYS A 91 -3.31 19.24 3.73
CA LYS A 91 -3.89 17.89 3.73
C LYS A 91 -4.47 17.40 2.39
N SER A 92 -4.45 18.18 1.32
CA SER A 92 -4.97 17.77 0.00
C SER A 92 -4.37 16.44 -0.49
N CYS A 93 -3.08 16.21 -0.23
CA CYS A 93 -2.38 14.97 -0.57
C CYS A 93 -2.86 13.74 0.22
N VAL A 94 -3.35 13.94 1.45
CA VAL A 94 -3.93 12.86 2.28
C VAL A 94 -5.24 12.38 1.66
N VAL A 95 -6.10 13.33 1.28
CA VAL A 95 -7.40 13.04 0.64
C VAL A 95 -7.20 12.43 -0.76
N ALA A 96 -6.19 12.89 -1.49
CA ALA A 96 -5.92 12.42 -2.86
C ALA A 96 -5.28 11.02 -2.92
N CYS A 97 -4.70 10.52 -1.82
CA CYS A 97 -4.01 9.23 -1.83
C CYS A 97 -5.00 8.06 -1.79
N PRO A 98 -5.13 7.24 -2.86
CA PRO A 98 -6.08 6.12 -2.88
C PRO A 98 -5.65 4.97 -1.97
N PHE A 99 -4.39 4.94 -1.52
CA PHE A 99 -3.83 3.86 -0.68
C PHE A 99 -3.79 4.24 0.81
N GLY A 100 -4.16 5.47 1.19
CA GLY A 100 -4.13 5.94 2.57
C GLY A 100 -2.73 5.99 3.20
N THR A 101 -1.68 6.08 2.39
CA THR A 101 -0.28 6.01 2.87
C THR A 101 0.33 7.37 3.16
N MET A 102 -0.40 8.44 2.92
CA MET A 102 0.01 9.80 3.22
C MET A 102 -0.47 10.19 4.62
N GLN A 103 0.44 10.61 5.46
CA GLN A 103 0.16 11.04 6.83
C GLN A 103 0.57 12.50 7.03
N MET A 104 0.03 13.15 8.05
CA MET A 104 0.48 14.45 8.49
C MET A 104 1.20 14.32 9.83
N VAL A 105 2.39 14.86 9.91
CA VAL A 105 3.19 14.86 11.13
C VAL A 105 3.46 16.29 11.58
N LEU A 106 3.54 16.49 12.89
CA LEU A 106 3.93 17.75 13.48
C LEU A 106 5.44 17.74 13.74
N THR A 107 6.16 18.61 13.06
CA THR A 107 7.61 18.76 13.22
C THR A 107 7.89 20.06 13.99
N PRO A 108 8.68 20.03 15.06
CA PRO A 108 9.10 21.26 15.73
C PRO A 108 9.99 22.07 14.79
N VAL A 109 9.68 23.35 14.64
CA VAL A 109 10.49 24.31 13.84
C VAL A 109 11.17 25.36 14.71
N ALA A 110 10.66 25.61 15.90
CA ALA A 110 11.23 26.46 16.91
C ALA A 110 10.67 26.11 18.32
N PRO A 111 11.19 26.58 19.41
CA PRO A 111 10.61 26.37 20.73
C PRO A 111 9.11 26.73 20.72
N ASN A 112 8.28 25.78 21.10
CA ASN A 112 6.80 25.89 21.11
C ASN A 112 6.14 26.17 19.74
N GLN A 113 6.86 25.98 18.62
CA GLN A 113 6.31 26.13 17.29
C GLN A 113 6.39 24.80 16.53
N PHE A 114 5.26 24.35 16.01
CA PHE A 114 5.15 23.13 15.24
C PHE A 114 4.63 23.44 13.84
N LYS A 115 5.17 22.75 12.87
CA LYS A 115 4.70 22.80 11.48
C LYS A 115 4.14 21.44 11.10
N ALA A 116 2.91 21.42 10.61
CA ALA A 116 2.34 20.21 10.01
C ALA A 116 2.93 19.99 8.61
N SER A 117 3.50 18.84 8.37
CA SER A 117 4.02 18.46 7.05
C SER A 117 3.57 17.08 6.62
N ALA A 118 3.46 16.88 5.30
CA ALA A 118 3.12 15.58 4.72
C ALA A 118 4.27 14.60 4.95
N HIS A 119 3.92 13.38 5.30
CA HIS A 119 4.84 12.30 5.64
C HIS A 119 4.42 11.01 4.94
N LYS A 120 5.35 10.35 4.27
CA LYS A 120 5.16 9.10 3.57
C LYS A 120 6.50 8.40 3.32
N CYS A 121 6.48 7.16 2.85
CA CYS A 121 7.69 6.46 2.43
C CYS A 121 8.48 7.28 1.41
N ASP A 122 9.78 7.40 1.59
CA ASP A 122 10.75 8.05 0.71
C ASP A 122 11.77 7.08 0.14
N LEU A 123 11.55 5.76 0.33
CA LEU A 123 12.49 4.67 0.00
C LEU A 123 13.83 4.77 0.73
N CYS A 124 13.84 5.40 1.92
CA CYS A 124 15.07 5.69 2.68
C CYS A 124 16.12 6.39 1.82
N GLN A 125 15.72 7.47 1.13
CA GLN A 125 16.60 8.23 0.23
C GLN A 125 17.87 8.67 0.97
N GLY A 126 19.03 8.40 0.38
CA GLY A 126 20.35 8.68 0.98
C GLY A 126 20.97 7.50 1.74
N ARG A 127 20.25 6.38 1.90
CA ARG A 127 20.77 5.16 2.50
C ARG A 127 21.29 4.21 1.41
N GLU A 128 22.61 3.89 1.44
CA GLU A 128 23.27 3.05 0.42
C GLU A 128 22.72 1.63 0.37
N GLN A 129 22.37 1.05 1.55
CA GLN A 129 21.81 -0.30 1.67
C GLN A 129 20.36 -0.39 1.19
N GLY A 130 19.74 0.74 0.81
CA GLY A 130 18.36 0.80 0.38
C GLY A 130 17.34 0.84 1.54
N PRO A 131 16.08 0.47 1.30
CA PRO A 131 15.01 0.61 2.29
C PRO A 131 15.20 -0.30 3.52
N ALA A 132 15.34 0.30 4.69
CA ALA A 132 15.56 -0.41 5.95
C ALA A 132 14.48 -1.44 6.29
N CYS A 133 13.23 -1.17 5.93
CA CYS A 133 12.11 -2.09 6.14
C CYS A 133 12.23 -3.39 5.31
N VAL A 134 12.83 -3.32 4.13
CA VAL A 134 13.08 -4.49 3.28
C VAL A 134 14.21 -5.34 3.89
N GLU A 135 15.31 -4.69 4.25
CA GLU A 135 16.48 -5.37 4.84
C GLU A 135 16.15 -6.07 6.16
N ASN A 136 15.31 -5.47 6.98
CA ASN A 136 14.98 -5.99 8.32
C ASN A 136 13.70 -6.82 8.37
N CYS A 137 13.16 -7.27 7.22
CA CYS A 137 11.98 -8.11 7.20
C CYS A 137 12.36 -9.58 7.48
N PRO A 138 12.00 -10.18 8.63
CA PRO A 138 12.42 -11.53 8.99
C PRO A 138 11.77 -12.63 8.14
N ALA A 139 10.71 -12.28 7.40
CA ALA A 139 9.97 -13.20 6.55
C ALA A 139 10.19 -12.94 5.04
N ASP A 140 11.12 -12.05 4.68
CA ASP A 140 11.34 -11.61 3.29
C ASP A 140 10.03 -11.22 2.54
N ALA A 141 9.06 -10.75 3.30
CA ALA A 141 7.75 -10.38 2.76
C ALA A 141 7.75 -9.03 2.02
N LEU A 142 8.81 -8.23 2.15
CA LEU A 142 8.96 -6.93 1.52
C LEU A 142 10.04 -6.98 0.45
N GLN A 143 9.74 -6.42 -0.72
CA GLN A 143 10.68 -6.37 -1.84
C GLN A 143 10.68 -4.98 -2.46
N LEU A 144 11.87 -4.43 -2.72
CA LEU A 144 12.02 -3.23 -3.54
C LEU A 144 11.82 -3.61 -5.01
N VAL A 145 10.78 -3.05 -5.61
CA VAL A 145 10.47 -3.23 -7.02
C VAL A 145 11.14 -2.13 -7.83
N THR A 146 11.94 -2.55 -8.80
CA THR A 146 12.61 -1.70 -9.79
C THR A 146 12.20 -2.14 -11.18
N GLU A 147 12.48 -1.34 -12.20
CA GLU A 147 12.22 -1.67 -13.61
C GLU A 147 12.87 -3.00 -14.01
N ASP A 148 14.11 -3.22 -13.59
CA ASP A 148 14.83 -4.47 -13.85
C ASP A 148 14.17 -5.67 -13.17
N SER A 149 13.68 -5.51 -11.94
CA SER A 149 13.01 -6.58 -11.22
C SER A 149 11.69 -6.98 -11.91
N LEU A 150 10.93 -6.01 -12.40
CA LEU A 150 9.70 -6.25 -13.17
C LEU A 150 9.99 -6.93 -14.51
N THR A 151 11.01 -6.50 -15.21
CA THR A 151 11.42 -7.10 -16.48
C THR A 151 11.83 -8.56 -16.30
N ARG A 152 12.61 -8.86 -15.25
CA ARG A 152 12.97 -10.24 -14.86
C ARG A 152 11.76 -11.08 -14.49
N LEU A 153 10.85 -10.52 -13.69
CA LEU A 153 9.62 -11.21 -13.31
C LEU A 153 8.74 -11.53 -14.52
N ALA A 154 8.55 -10.55 -15.42
CA ALA A 154 7.79 -10.75 -16.64
C ALA A 154 8.43 -11.82 -17.54
N LYS A 155 9.77 -11.81 -17.71
CA LYS A 155 10.50 -12.83 -18.46
C LYS A 155 10.29 -14.23 -17.84
N THR A 156 10.42 -14.35 -16.53
CA THR A 156 10.22 -15.63 -15.83
C THR A 156 8.79 -16.16 -16.02
N ARG A 157 7.78 -15.29 -15.89
CA ARG A 157 6.37 -15.68 -16.11
C ARG A 157 6.13 -16.11 -17.56
N ARG A 158 6.68 -15.39 -18.55
CA ARG A 158 6.58 -15.76 -19.98
C ARG A 158 7.20 -17.15 -20.24
N LEU A 159 8.37 -17.42 -19.64
CA LEU A 159 9.01 -18.74 -19.76
C LEU A 159 8.17 -19.86 -19.16
N ARG A 160 7.57 -19.66 -17.98
CA ARG A 160 6.66 -20.64 -17.37
C ARG A 160 5.43 -20.89 -18.22
N THR A 161 4.85 -19.84 -18.80
CA THR A 161 3.73 -19.95 -19.73
C THR A 161 4.12 -20.73 -20.99
N ALA A 162 5.30 -20.41 -21.58
CA ALA A 162 5.79 -21.13 -22.76
C ALA A 162 6.07 -22.62 -22.51
N ARG A 163 6.47 -22.97 -21.28
CA ARG A 163 6.66 -24.36 -20.83
C ARG A 163 5.38 -25.05 -20.40
N GLN A 164 4.23 -24.37 -20.52
CA GLN A 164 2.92 -24.85 -20.06
C GLN A 164 2.88 -25.21 -18.56
N GLU A 165 3.78 -24.66 -17.75
CA GLU A 165 3.81 -24.85 -16.30
C GLU A 165 2.66 -24.08 -15.61
N ILE A 166 2.09 -23.07 -16.28
CA ILE A 166 0.91 -22.33 -15.86
C ILE A 166 -0.23 -22.75 -16.75
N ARG A 167 -1.21 -23.47 -16.20
CA ARG A 167 -2.44 -23.79 -16.93
C ARG A 167 -3.22 -22.49 -17.18
N PRO A 168 -3.62 -22.21 -18.45
CA PRO A 168 -4.51 -21.10 -18.73
C PRO A 168 -5.81 -21.24 -17.92
N TRP A 169 -6.33 -20.16 -17.40
CA TRP A 169 -7.54 -20.14 -16.57
C TRP A 169 -8.79 -20.74 -17.25
N HIS A 170 -8.81 -20.83 -18.56
CA HIS A 170 -9.89 -21.39 -19.36
C HIS A 170 -9.74 -22.90 -19.65
N THR A 171 -8.64 -23.55 -19.27
CA THR A 171 -8.55 -25.02 -19.26
C THR A 171 -9.21 -25.56 -18.00
N VAL A 172 -10.50 -25.23 -17.82
CA VAL A 172 -11.36 -25.97 -16.88
C VAL A 172 -11.41 -27.38 -17.35
N ASP A 173 -11.13 -28.34 -16.48
CA ASP A 173 -11.17 -29.77 -16.71
C ASP A 173 -12.40 -30.15 -17.55
N THR A 174 -12.16 -30.52 -18.79
CA THR A 174 -13.22 -31.05 -19.67
C THR A 174 -13.68 -32.44 -19.24
N GLN A 175 -13.13 -32.99 -18.16
CA GLN A 175 -13.54 -34.27 -17.59
C GLN A 175 -14.91 -34.23 -16.88
N HIS A 176 -15.46 -33.02 -16.62
CA HIS A 176 -16.83 -32.84 -16.14
C HIS A 176 -17.75 -32.14 -17.16
N ARG A 177 -17.57 -32.41 -18.47
CA ARG A 177 -18.64 -32.12 -19.41
C ARG A 177 -19.74 -33.19 -19.22
N GLY A 178 -20.57 -32.96 -18.21
CA GLY A 178 -21.90 -33.53 -18.19
C GLY A 178 -22.60 -33.20 -19.50
N THR A 179 -23.39 -34.13 -19.98
CA THR A 179 -24.14 -34.12 -21.23
C THR A 179 -24.79 -32.78 -21.53
N ALA A 180 -24.96 -32.44 -22.80
CA ALA A 180 -25.46 -31.14 -23.30
C ALA A 180 -26.76 -30.61 -22.63
N SER A 181 -27.49 -31.45 -21.92
CA SER A 181 -28.69 -31.12 -21.13
C SER A 181 -28.44 -30.13 -19.99
N SER A 182 -27.26 -30.21 -19.33
CA SER A 182 -26.96 -29.37 -18.17
C SER A 182 -26.65 -27.89 -18.50
N LYS A 183 -26.41 -27.59 -19.78
CA LYS A 183 -26.08 -26.21 -20.21
C LYS A 183 -27.34 -25.36 -20.42
N VAL A 184 -28.43 -26.00 -20.79
CA VAL A 184 -29.73 -25.30 -20.99
C VAL A 184 -30.38 -24.97 -19.62
N GLU A 185 -30.28 -25.89 -18.66
CA GLU A 185 -30.81 -25.64 -17.31
C GLU A 185 -30.05 -24.52 -16.55
N ARG A 186 -28.72 -24.38 -16.78
CA ARG A 186 -27.94 -23.28 -16.17
C ARG A 186 -28.25 -21.89 -16.76
N MET A 187 -28.76 -21.81 -18.00
CA MET A 187 -29.14 -20.53 -18.60
C MET A 187 -30.53 -20.06 -18.15
N GLN A 188 -31.35 -20.96 -17.58
CA GLN A 188 -32.68 -20.63 -17.05
C GLN A 188 -32.67 -20.27 -15.55
N ALA A 189 -31.59 -20.56 -14.83
CA ALA A 189 -31.40 -20.18 -13.44
C ALA A 189 -30.73 -18.81 -13.32
N THR A 190 -31.33 -17.77 -13.86
CA THR A 190 -31.03 -16.39 -13.45
C THR A 190 -31.75 -16.19 -12.13
N PRO A 191 -31.06 -15.98 -10.99
CA PRO A 191 -31.76 -15.62 -9.78
C PRO A 191 -32.51 -14.31 -10.02
N PRO A 192 -33.74 -14.14 -9.49
CA PRO A 192 -34.45 -12.90 -9.57
C PRO A 192 -33.55 -11.82 -9.00
N ARG A 193 -33.49 -10.65 -9.66
CA ARG A 193 -32.81 -9.48 -9.11
C ARG A 193 -33.50 -9.16 -7.80
N GLY A 194 -32.91 -9.64 -6.70
CA GLY A 194 -33.36 -9.33 -5.38
C GLY A 194 -33.28 -7.83 -5.16
N GLU A 195 -34.31 -7.27 -4.53
CA GLU A 195 -34.27 -5.93 -3.98
C GLU A 195 -33.00 -5.78 -3.14
N PRO A 196 -32.37 -4.58 -3.12
CA PRO A 196 -31.17 -4.35 -2.33
C PRO A 196 -31.47 -4.65 -0.86
N ASP A 197 -30.63 -5.50 -0.29
CA ASP A 197 -30.76 -5.99 1.08
C ASP A 197 -30.85 -4.82 2.06
N LYS A 198 -32.02 -4.59 2.62
CA LYS A 198 -32.28 -3.49 3.58
C LYS A 198 -31.37 -3.56 4.80
N LEU A 199 -30.93 -4.77 5.17
CA LEU A 199 -29.95 -4.99 6.26
C LEU A 199 -28.55 -4.42 5.92
N ALA A 200 -28.13 -4.45 4.64
CA ALA A 200 -26.84 -3.89 4.23
C ALA A 200 -26.85 -2.33 4.21
N ILE A 201 -28.04 -1.73 4.10
CA ILE A 201 -28.19 -0.27 4.15
C ILE A 201 -28.22 0.24 5.59
N GLU A 202 -28.82 -0.51 6.51
CA GLU A 202 -28.82 -0.19 7.93
C GLU A 202 -27.43 -0.37 8.57
N ALA A 203 -26.69 -1.43 8.21
CA ALA A 203 -25.32 -1.65 8.69
C ALA A 203 -24.35 -0.52 8.25
N ARG A 204 -24.63 0.18 7.14
CA ARG A 204 -23.83 1.35 6.72
C ARG A 204 -24.14 2.62 7.49
N LYS A 205 -25.32 2.74 8.10
CA LYS A 205 -25.70 3.90 8.92
C LYS A 205 -25.11 3.81 10.32
N THR A 206 -25.09 2.63 10.92
CA THR A 206 -24.55 2.43 12.28
C THR A 206 -23.04 2.61 12.35
N THR A 207 -22.28 2.28 11.29
CA THR A 207 -20.82 2.43 11.28
C THR A 207 -20.36 3.89 11.18
N PHE A 208 -21.21 4.81 10.77
CA PHE A 208 -20.84 6.22 10.63
C PHE A 208 -21.00 7.03 11.91
N GLU A 209 -21.92 6.62 12.79
CA GLU A 209 -22.18 7.30 14.07
C GLU A 209 -21.18 6.88 15.18
N GLU A 210 -20.67 5.64 15.16
CA GLU A 210 -19.72 5.16 16.18
C GLU A 210 -18.28 5.67 16.01
N ILE A 211 -17.92 6.24 14.85
CA ILE A 211 -16.54 6.68 14.57
C ILE A 211 -16.31 8.16 14.88
N TYR A 212 -17.37 8.96 15.06
CA TYR A 212 -17.25 10.43 15.14
C TYR A 212 -17.90 11.12 16.35
N LEU A 213 -18.25 10.40 17.41
CA LEU A 213 -18.66 11.03 18.68
C LEU A 213 -17.66 10.72 19.80
N PRO A 214 -17.27 11.74 20.60
CA PRO A 214 -16.22 11.67 21.60
C PRO A 214 -16.55 10.76 22.77
#